data_52ae9ecdff12fc408721db39baf17fd0
#
_entry.id   52ae9ecdff12fc408721db39baf17fd0
#
_cell.length_a   1.000
_cell.length_b   1.000
_cell.length_c   1.000
_cell.angle_alpha   90.00
_cell.angle_beta   90.00
_cell.angle_gamma   90.00
#
_symmetry.space_group_name_H-M   'P 1'
#
loop_
_entity.id
_entity.type
_entity.pdbx_description
1 polymer ?
#
loop_
_entity_poly.entity_id
_entity_poly.type
_entity_poly.pdbx_seq_one_letter_code
_entity_poly.pdbx_strand_id
1 'polypeptide(L)'
;MSKAIGGYMEYLLSKEEMQAVINGDHGNVFAVLGIHRDKGSKEVFIRAYQPNTRSIEVLKNDGTSLGMMTKLDDRGFYQINLGVGENFAYRFKIENDLGNTYMAEDAYRFQSNIGDIDAYLFAEGTHLDMYKKLGAHPMTMDGVAGVSFAVWAPNAKRVSVVGGFNNWDGRVNVMRKHPTCGVWDIFIPGIGQGELYKYEIKTQQDYILVKSDPDRKSVV
;
A
#
# COMPACT_ATOMS: atom_id res chain seq x y z
N MET A 1 18.62 -34.44 -10.59
CA MET A 1 19.78 -33.76 -9.98
C MET A 1 19.64 -32.29 -10.17
N SER A 2 19.05 -31.61 -9.21
CA SER A 2 18.90 -30.15 -9.22
C SER A 2 20.08 -29.54 -8.48
N LYS A 3 20.92 -28.78 -9.19
CA LYS A 3 22.03 -28.04 -8.59
C LYS A 3 21.43 -26.85 -7.83
N ALA A 4 21.51 -26.88 -6.51
CA ALA A 4 21.35 -25.70 -5.67
C ALA A 4 22.48 -24.71 -6.01
N ILE A 5 22.14 -23.56 -6.58
CA ILE A 5 23.02 -22.42 -6.69
C ILE A 5 22.75 -21.59 -5.43
N GLY A 6 23.68 -21.67 -4.46
CA GLY A 6 23.60 -20.93 -3.23
C GLY A 6 23.78 -19.42 -3.49
N GLY A 7 23.04 -18.59 -2.77
CA GLY A 7 23.30 -17.16 -2.61
C GLY A 7 22.20 -16.18 -2.99
N TYR A 8 21.03 -16.59 -3.51
CA TYR A 8 19.99 -15.68 -4.03
C TYR A 8 18.62 -15.83 -3.33
N MET A 9 18.58 -16.23 -2.06
CA MET A 9 17.30 -16.57 -1.40
C MET A 9 16.69 -15.48 -0.52
N GLU A 10 17.27 -14.30 -0.43
CA GLU A 10 16.78 -13.29 0.54
C GLU A 10 15.66 -12.34 0.02
N TYR A 11 15.28 -12.42 -1.26
CA TYR A 11 14.26 -11.59 -1.88
C TYR A 11 13.19 -12.31 -2.71
N LEU A 12 13.21 -13.61 -2.70
CA LEU A 12 12.06 -14.35 -3.17
C LEU A 12 10.96 -14.21 -2.12
N LEU A 13 9.93 -13.42 -2.45
CA LEU A 13 8.69 -13.40 -1.69
C LEU A 13 8.28 -14.83 -1.37
N SER A 14 8.18 -15.18 -0.09
CA SER A 14 7.72 -16.51 0.28
C SER A 14 6.27 -16.69 -0.13
N LYS A 15 5.87 -17.93 -0.40
CA LYS A 15 4.48 -18.23 -0.74
C LYS A 15 3.53 -17.83 0.41
N GLU A 16 4.00 -17.97 1.64
CA GLU A 16 3.28 -17.63 2.87
C GLU A 16 3.04 -16.12 2.97
N GLU A 17 4.05 -15.30 2.70
CA GLU A 17 3.90 -13.83 2.67
C GLU A 17 2.93 -13.37 1.57
N MET A 18 3.06 -13.91 0.37
CA MET A 18 2.14 -13.63 -0.73
C MET A 18 0.69 -13.99 -0.33
N GLN A 19 0.48 -15.18 0.25
CA GLN A 19 -0.85 -15.60 0.71
C GLN A 19 -1.37 -14.70 1.83
N ALA A 20 -0.51 -14.28 2.76
CA ALA A 20 -0.89 -13.34 3.82
C ALA A 20 -1.34 -11.99 3.26
N VAL A 21 -0.68 -11.45 2.22
CA VAL A 21 -1.13 -10.22 1.54
C VAL A 21 -2.49 -10.44 0.88
N ILE A 22 -2.65 -11.49 0.09
CA ILE A 22 -3.88 -11.81 -0.64
C ILE A 22 -5.07 -12.00 0.30
N ASN A 23 -4.85 -12.63 1.46
CA ASN A 23 -5.88 -12.89 2.47
C ASN A 23 -6.14 -11.67 3.39
N GLY A 24 -5.33 -10.61 3.28
CA GLY A 24 -5.41 -9.45 4.17
C GLY A 24 -4.98 -9.76 5.60
N ASP A 25 -3.97 -10.63 5.75
CA ASP A 25 -3.41 -11.07 7.03
C ASP A 25 -1.98 -10.57 7.27
N HIS A 26 -1.37 -9.94 6.26
CA HIS A 26 -0.01 -9.46 6.38
C HIS A 26 0.07 -8.21 7.27
N GLY A 27 0.91 -8.26 8.31
CA GLY A 27 1.02 -7.19 9.31
C GLY A 27 1.75 -5.94 8.83
N ASN A 28 2.51 -6.02 7.72
CA ASN A 28 3.25 -4.90 7.14
C ASN A 28 3.33 -5.06 5.61
N VAL A 29 2.26 -4.72 4.91
CA VAL A 29 2.18 -4.87 3.44
C VAL A 29 3.18 -3.98 2.70
N PHE A 30 3.61 -2.86 3.29
CA PHE A 30 4.64 -1.97 2.71
C PHE A 30 6.03 -2.61 2.64
N ALA A 31 6.27 -3.71 3.36
CA ALA A 31 7.49 -4.51 3.19
C ALA A 31 7.44 -5.44 1.97
N VAL A 32 6.25 -5.64 1.39
CA VAL A 32 6.01 -6.57 0.28
C VAL A 32 5.61 -5.84 -0.99
N LEU A 33 4.57 -4.98 -0.90
CA LEU A 33 4.01 -4.23 -2.04
C LEU A 33 4.80 -2.96 -2.30
N GLY A 34 4.71 -2.45 -3.54
CA GLY A 34 5.47 -1.29 -3.98
C GLY A 34 6.80 -1.67 -4.62
N ILE A 35 7.71 -0.69 -4.69
CA ILE A 35 9.04 -0.85 -5.26
C ILE A 35 10.05 -1.19 -4.18
N HIS A 36 10.81 -2.25 -4.38
CA HIS A 36 11.83 -2.74 -3.46
C HIS A 36 13.13 -3.02 -4.20
N ARG A 37 14.24 -2.65 -3.56
CA ARG A 37 15.58 -2.98 -4.03
C ARG A 37 16.20 -4.02 -3.12
N ASP A 38 16.63 -5.12 -3.70
CA ASP A 38 17.38 -6.12 -2.97
C ASP A 38 18.74 -5.59 -2.48
N LYS A 39 19.07 -5.80 -1.22
CA LYS A 39 20.32 -5.34 -0.61
C LYS A 39 21.54 -6.08 -1.17
N GLY A 40 21.39 -7.35 -1.49
CA GLY A 40 22.45 -8.21 -2.00
C GLY A 40 22.69 -8.04 -3.50
N SER A 41 21.71 -8.42 -4.32
CA SER A 41 21.79 -8.40 -5.79
C SER A 41 21.66 -7.01 -6.40
N LYS A 42 21.12 -6.04 -5.65
CA LYS A 42 20.77 -4.69 -6.14
C LYS A 42 19.67 -4.68 -7.20
N GLU A 43 18.98 -5.79 -7.39
CA GLU A 43 17.83 -5.87 -8.29
C GLU A 43 16.63 -5.12 -7.72
N VAL A 44 15.84 -4.54 -8.61
CA VAL A 44 14.63 -3.79 -8.29
C VAL A 44 13.41 -4.61 -8.65
N PHE A 45 12.51 -4.79 -7.71
CA PHE A 45 11.24 -5.47 -7.88
C PHE A 45 10.08 -4.52 -7.63
N ILE A 46 9.02 -4.63 -8.42
CA ILE A 46 7.74 -4.00 -8.13
C ILE A 46 6.72 -5.11 -7.92
N ARG A 47 5.97 -5.03 -6.81
CA ARG A 47 4.89 -5.95 -6.47
C ARG A 47 3.60 -5.20 -6.24
N ALA A 48 2.51 -5.75 -6.77
CA ALA A 48 1.18 -5.16 -6.63
C ALA A 48 0.15 -6.23 -6.29
N TYR A 49 -0.82 -5.88 -5.46
CA TYR A 49 -2.03 -6.66 -5.26
C TYR A 49 -3.20 -5.88 -5.86
N GLN A 50 -3.70 -6.37 -6.99
CA GLN A 50 -4.78 -5.76 -7.78
C GLN A 50 -5.79 -6.84 -8.17
N PRO A 51 -6.82 -7.09 -7.34
CA PRO A 51 -7.89 -8.02 -7.66
C PRO A 51 -8.70 -7.53 -8.87
N ASN A 52 -9.37 -8.46 -9.57
CA ASN A 52 -10.20 -8.18 -10.75
C ASN A 52 -9.42 -7.51 -11.90
N THR A 53 -8.14 -7.82 -12.00
CA THR A 53 -7.23 -7.28 -13.01
C THR A 53 -6.70 -8.39 -13.91
N ARG A 54 -6.75 -8.16 -15.23
CA ARG A 54 -6.21 -9.06 -16.25
C ARG A 54 -4.71 -8.88 -16.42
N SER A 55 -4.26 -7.63 -16.56
CA SER A 55 -2.85 -7.30 -16.78
C SER A 55 -2.45 -5.97 -16.20
N ILE A 56 -1.15 -5.83 -15.87
CA ILE A 56 -0.54 -4.59 -15.39
C ILE A 56 0.75 -4.36 -16.17
N GLU A 57 0.85 -3.20 -16.81
CA GLU A 57 2.08 -2.69 -17.41
C GLU A 57 2.67 -1.60 -16.50
N VAL A 58 3.97 -1.68 -16.23
CA VAL A 58 4.67 -0.66 -15.45
C VAL A 58 5.24 0.40 -16.38
N LEU A 59 4.99 1.66 -16.09
CA LEU A 59 5.47 2.79 -16.88
C LEU A 59 6.27 3.75 -16.00
N LYS A 60 7.29 4.38 -16.58
CA LYS A 60 7.92 5.58 -16.01
C LYS A 60 6.99 6.79 -16.11
N ASN A 61 7.31 7.87 -15.39
CA ASN A 61 6.53 9.11 -15.42
C ASN A 61 6.50 9.76 -16.82
N ASP A 62 7.51 9.52 -17.65
CA ASP A 62 7.57 9.99 -19.04
C ASP A 62 6.73 9.14 -20.02
N GLY A 63 6.10 8.06 -19.53
CA GLY A 63 5.30 7.13 -20.32
C GLY A 63 6.08 5.97 -20.91
N THR A 64 7.39 5.90 -20.70
CA THR A 64 8.22 4.76 -21.18
C THR A 64 7.79 3.47 -20.46
N SER A 65 7.48 2.43 -21.24
CA SER A 65 7.16 1.11 -20.70
C SER A 65 8.40 0.42 -20.13
N LEU A 66 8.23 -0.13 -18.93
CA LEU A 66 9.23 -0.98 -18.27
C LEU A 66 8.90 -2.47 -18.41
N GLY A 67 7.70 -2.78 -18.88
CA GLY A 67 7.24 -4.14 -19.16
C GLY A 67 5.96 -4.53 -18.43
N MET A 68 5.50 -5.71 -18.78
CA MET A 68 4.31 -6.33 -18.17
C MET A 68 4.68 -7.05 -16.88
N MET A 69 3.87 -6.88 -15.84
CA MET A 69 4.01 -7.66 -14.61
C MET A 69 3.55 -9.10 -14.82
N THR A 70 4.26 -10.03 -14.20
CA THR A 70 3.84 -11.44 -14.15
C THR A 70 2.79 -11.62 -13.06
N LYS A 71 1.65 -12.21 -13.39
CA LYS A 71 0.62 -12.60 -12.44
C LYS A 71 1.09 -13.87 -11.70
N LEU A 72 1.36 -13.77 -10.41
CA LEU A 72 1.84 -14.88 -9.58
C LEU A 72 0.72 -15.66 -8.91
N ASP A 73 -0.47 -15.05 -8.73
CA ASP A 73 -1.66 -15.68 -8.17
C ASP A 73 -2.91 -15.11 -8.86
N ASP A 74 -3.86 -15.97 -9.21
CA ASP A 74 -5.08 -15.60 -9.94
C ASP A 74 -5.98 -14.61 -9.19
N ARG A 75 -5.83 -14.51 -7.88
CA ARG A 75 -6.53 -13.52 -7.05
C ARG A 75 -5.97 -12.10 -7.17
N GLY A 76 -4.96 -11.88 -8.05
CA GLY A 76 -4.48 -10.56 -8.42
C GLY A 76 -3.15 -10.15 -7.79
N PHE A 77 -2.25 -11.08 -7.50
CA PHE A 77 -0.90 -10.74 -7.07
C PHE A 77 0.06 -10.72 -8.26
N TYR A 78 0.77 -9.60 -8.44
CA TYR A 78 1.65 -9.33 -9.57
C TYR A 78 3.05 -8.97 -9.14
N GLN A 79 4.05 -9.33 -9.96
CA GLN A 79 5.45 -8.94 -9.76
C GLN A 79 6.14 -8.68 -11.09
N ILE A 80 7.09 -7.74 -11.09
CA ILE A 80 8.09 -7.57 -12.15
C ILE A 80 9.46 -7.42 -11.51
N ASN A 81 10.50 -8.04 -12.13
CA ASN A 81 11.90 -7.79 -11.83
C ASN A 81 12.47 -6.88 -12.94
N LEU A 82 13.02 -5.74 -12.56
CA LEU A 82 13.57 -4.74 -13.49
C LEU A 82 15.10 -4.83 -13.61
N GLY A 83 15.72 -5.84 -12.99
CA GLY A 83 17.17 -5.97 -12.95
C GLY A 83 17.83 -5.00 -11.97
N VAL A 84 19.14 -4.83 -12.09
CA VAL A 84 19.93 -3.96 -11.21
C VAL A 84 19.60 -2.49 -11.43
N GLY A 85 19.30 -1.76 -10.37
CA GLY A 85 18.89 -0.36 -10.47
C GLY A 85 18.68 0.32 -9.11
N GLU A 86 18.09 1.51 -9.16
CA GLU A 86 17.66 2.28 -7.99
C GLU A 86 16.13 2.41 -8.00
N ASN A 87 15.55 2.72 -6.84
CA ASN A 87 14.12 3.02 -6.74
C ASN A 87 13.80 4.32 -7.48
N PHE A 88 12.66 4.36 -8.17
CA PHE A 88 12.21 5.50 -8.96
C PHE A 88 10.68 5.62 -8.89
N ALA A 89 10.14 6.75 -9.33
CA ALA A 89 8.71 6.96 -9.46
C ALA A 89 8.17 6.28 -10.73
N TYR A 90 7.07 5.56 -10.58
CA TYR A 90 6.40 4.80 -11.64
C TYR A 90 4.89 4.87 -11.47
N ARG A 91 4.18 4.41 -12.46
CA ARG A 91 2.73 4.20 -12.45
C ARG A 91 2.35 2.94 -13.20
N PHE A 92 1.13 2.50 -12.98
CA PHE A 92 0.56 1.35 -13.64
C PHE A 92 -0.38 1.76 -14.77
N LYS A 93 -0.33 1.01 -15.87
CA LYS A 93 -1.41 0.92 -16.84
C LYS A 93 -2.08 -0.43 -16.62
N ILE A 94 -3.32 -0.39 -16.17
CA ILE A 94 -4.08 -1.56 -15.71
C ILE A 94 -5.18 -1.86 -16.72
N GLU A 95 -5.28 -3.13 -17.13
CA GLU A 95 -6.44 -3.67 -17.83
C GLU A 95 -7.23 -4.54 -16.85
N ASN A 96 -8.49 -4.19 -16.57
CA ASN A 96 -9.34 -4.96 -15.69
C ASN A 96 -9.96 -6.16 -16.42
N ASP A 97 -10.64 -7.05 -15.67
CA ASP A 97 -11.27 -8.26 -16.23
C ASP A 97 -12.40 -7.96 -17.24
N LEU A 98 -12.94 -6.73 -17.24
CA LEU A 98 -13.92 -6.25 -18.21
C LEU A 98 -13.28 -5.69 -19.49
N GLY A 99 -11.96 -5.66 -19.60
CA GLY A 99 -11.21 -5.13 -20.74
C GLY A 99 -11.02 -3.61 -20.74
N ASN A 100 -11.44 -2.91 -19.70
CA ASN A 100 -11.19 -1.47 -19.58
C ASN A 100 -9.74 -1.20 -19.16
N THR A 101 -9.10 -0.22 -19.80
CA THR A 101 -7.73 0.20 -19.48
C THR A 101 -7.73 1.57 -18.85
N TYR A 102 -6.95 1.74 -17.77
CA TYR A 102 -6.78 3.01 -17.07
C TYR A 102 -5.37 3.14 -16.48
N MET A 103 -4.98 4.37 -16.16
CA MET A 103 -3.73 4.67 -15.46
C MET A 103 -3.97 4.77 -13.96
N ALA A 104 -3.06 4.22 -13.17
CA ALA A 104 -3.11 4.28 -11.71
C ALA A 104 -1.72 4.52 -11.12
N GLU A 105 -1.67 5.29 -10.05
CA GLU A 105 -0.48 5.40 -9.21
C GLU A 105 -0.49 4.28 -8.16
N ASP A 106 0.68 3.82 -7.75
CA ASP A 106 0.79 2.82 -6.67
C ASP A 106 0.83 3.52 -5.31
N ALA A 107 -0.17 3.27 -4.47
CA ALA A 107 -0.23 3.82 -3.10
C ALA A 107 0.97 3.39 -2.24
N TYR A 108 1.54 2.22 -2.51
CA TYR A 108 2.65 1.64 -1.73
C TYR A 108 4.03 2.21 -2.07
N ARG A 109 4.16 3.07 -3.09
CA ARG A 109 5.42 3.77 -3.39
C ARG A 109 5.63 5.05 -2.58
N PHE A 110 4.57 5.58 -1.96
CA PHE A 110 4.63 6.85 -1.24
C PHE A 110 5.14 6.68 0.19
N GLN A 111 5.87 7.70 0.65
CA GLN A 111 6.37 7.76 2.02
C GLN A 111 5.23 8.06 3.00
N SER A 112 5.51 7.85 4.29
CA SER A 112 4.57 8.22 5.36
C SER A 112 4.48 9.74 5.52
N ASN A 113 3.28 10.24 5.82
CA ASN A 113 3.06 11.60 6.30
C ASN A 113 3.27 11.73 7.83
N ILE A 114 3.48 10.62 8.52
CA ILE A 114 3.84 10.57 9.94
C ILE A 114 5.37 10.50 10.05
N GLY A 115 5.99 11.60 10.45
CA GLY A 115 7.44 11.67 10.67
C GLY A 115 7.86 11.12 12.04
N ASP A 116 9.16 11.00 12.27
CA ASP A 116 9.71 10.49 13.54
C ASP A 116 9.31 11.37 14.74
N ILE A 117 9.25 12.70 14.55
CA ILE A 117 8.79 13.64 15.58
C ILE A 117 7.30 13.41 15.89
N ASP A 118 6.46 13.26 14.86
CA ASP A 118 5.04 12.96 15.06
C ASP A 118 4.88 11.64 15.83
N ALA A 119 5.59 10.59 15.43
CA ALA A 119 5.54 9.28 16.08
C ALA A 119 5.96 9.36 17.56
N TYR A 120 7.02 10.12 17.86
CA TYR A 120 7.46 10.36 19.23
C TYR A 120 6.38 11.09 20.06
N LEU A 121 5.84 12.21 19.55
CA LEU A 121 4.81 12.99 20.23
C LEU A 121 3.51 12.21 20.44
N PHE A 122 3.12 11.36 19.47
CA PHE A 122 2.00 10.46 19.64
C PHE A 122 2.24 9.42 20.74
N ALA A 123 3.44 8.86 20.83
CA ALA A 123 3.82 7.89 21.86
C ALA A 123 3.79 8.49 23.26
N GLU A 124 4.25 9.74 23.39
CA GLU A 124 4.26 10.50 24.66
C GLU A 124 2.87 11.06 25.04
N GLY A 125 1.90 11.04 24.10
CA GLY A 125 0.58 11.67 24.32
C GLY A 125 0.60 13.20 24.36
N THR A 126 1.65 13.82 23.81
CA THR A 126 1.89 15.27 23.85
C THR A 126 1.71 15.94 22.50
N HIS A 127 1.21 15.24 21.49
CA HIS A 127 0.99 15.78 20.14
C HIS A 127 -0.21 16.72 20.10
N LEU A 128 0.01 18.03 20.34
CA LEU A 128 -1.06 19.03 20.39
C LEU A 128 -1.75 19.24 19.04
N ASP A 129 -1.05 19.01 17.93
CA ASP A 129 -1.54 19.17 16.56
C ASP A 129 -1.95 17.85 15.89
N MET A 130 -2.33 16.82 16.66
CA MET A 130 -2.68 15.50 16.13
C MET A 130 -3.80 15.57 15.06
N TYR A 131 -4.73 16.53 15.16
CA TYR A 131 -5.81 16.76 14.20
C TYR A 131 -5.33 17.17 12.80
N LYS A 132 -4.06 17.63 12.66
CA LYS A 132 -3.43 17.91 11.37
C LYS A 132 -2.87 16.65 10.70
N LYS A 133 -2.78 15.56 11.44
CA LYS A 133 -2.21 14.29 10.98
C LYS A 133 -3.25 13.18 10.92
N LEU A 134 -4.06 13.03 11.98
CA LEU A 134 -5.14 12.03 12.00
C LEU A 134 -6.31 12.48 11.14
N GLY A 135 -7.06 11.49 10.62
CA GLY A 135 -8.16 11.73 9.69
C GLY A 135 -7.73 11.62 8.23
N ALA A 136 -8.47 12.30 7.37
CA ALA A 136 -8.25 12.34 5.92
C ALA A 136 -7.89 13.76 5.47
N HIS A 137 -6.70 13.90 4.87
CA HIS A 137 -6.15 15.19 4.44
C HIS A 137 -5.82 15.15 2.95
N PRO A 138 -6.58 15.86 2.09
CA PRO A 138 -6.20 16.09 0.70
C PRO A 138 -4.85 16.78 0.62
N MET A 139 -3.94 16.23 -0.16
CA MET A 139 -2.58 16.78 -0.33
C MET A 139 -1.93 16.30 -1.62
N THR A 140 -0.76 16.84 -1.92
CA THR A 140 0.08 16.40 -3.03
C THR A 140 1.36 15.80 -2.48
N MET A 141 1.67 14.55 -2.86
CA MET A 141 2.93 13.86 -2.58
C MET A 141 3.66 13.53 -3.87
N ASP A 142 4.94 13.84 -3.97
CA ASP A 142 5.77 13.60 -5.16
C ASP A 142 5.12 14.09 -6.47
N GLY A 143 4.41 15.23 -6.40
CA GLY A 143 3.68 15.81 -7.53
C GLY A 143 2.35 15.15 -7.87
N VAL A 144 1.90 14.16 -7.09
CA VAL A 144 0.64 13.44 -7.30
C VAL A 144 -0.38 13.88 -6.25
N ALA A 145 -1.55 14.33 -6.72
CA ALA A 145 -2.68 14.67 -5.85
C ALA A 145 -3.34 13.40 -5.29
N GLY A 146 -3.77 13.46 -4.04
CA GLY A 146 -4.43 12.35 -3.35
C GLY A 146 -4.85 12.73 -1.95
N VAL A 147 -5.14 11.73 -1.12
CA VAL A 147 -5.55 11.92 0.27
C VAL A 147 -4.64 11.09 1.17
N SER A 148 -4.08 11.73 2.20
CA SER A 148 -3.39 11.06 3.30
C SER A 148 -4.40 10.69 4.38
N PHE A 149 -4.45 9.42 4.73
CA PHE A 149 -5.29 8.88 5.81
C PHE A 149 -4.41 8.47 6.97
N ALA A 150 -4.80 8.82 8.18
CA ALA A 150 -4.14 8.33 9.38
C ALA A 150 -5.16 8.11 10.51
N VAL A 151 -4.97 7.03 11.27
CA VAL A 151 -5.83 6.69 12.40
C VAL A 151 -5.05 6.02 13.53
N TRP A 152 -5.39 6.34 14.76
CA TRP A 152 -4.82 5.68 15.93
C TRP A 152 -5.60 4.42 16.25
N ALA A 153 -4.95 3.26 16.10
CA ALA A 153 -5.54 1.95 16.36
C ALA A 153 -4.46 0.96 16.85
N PRO A 154 -3.92 1.17 18.07
CA PRO A 154 -2.74 0.45 18.57
C PRO A 154 -2.94 -1.07 18.68
N ASN A 155 -4.16 -1.50 18.97
CA ASN A 155 -4.53 -2.90 19.17
C ASN A 155 -5.00 -3.61 17.88
N ALA A 156 -4.97 -2.92 16.73
CA ALA A 156 -5.36 -3.54 15.47
C ALA A 156 -4.26 -4.50 14.97
N LYS A 157 -4.68 -5.61 14.37
CA LYS A 157 -3.82 -6.51 13.60
C LYS A 157 -3.57 -5.93 12.19
N ARG A 158 -4.61 -5.31 11.60
CA ARG A 158 -4.58 -4.62 10.30
C ARG A 158 -5.59 -3.48 10.31
N VAL A 159 -5.25 -2.40 9.62
CA VAL A 159 -6.18 -1.31 9.29
C VAL A 159 -6.12 -1.07 7.80
N SER A 160 -7.26 -0.83 7.16
CA SER A 160 -7.36 -0.50 5.75
C SER A 160 -8.35 0.64 5.55
N VAL A 161 -8.12 1.45 4.52
CA VAL A 161 -9.10 2.43 4.06
C VAL A 161 -9.98 1.76 3.01
N VAL A 162 -11.29 1.81 3.19
CA VAL A 162 -12.27 1.22 2.26
C VAL A 162 -13.27 2.29 1.79
N GLY A 163 -13.62 2.23 0.53
CA GLY A 163 -14.54 3.17 -0.12
C GLY A 163 -14.93 2.73 -1.51
N GLY A 164 -15.67 3.59 -2.23
CA GLY A 164 -16.05 3.32 -3.62
C GLY A 164 -14.86 3.12 -4.55
N PHE A 165 -13.75 3.82 -4.28
CA PHE A 165 -12.50 3.78 -5.06
C PHE A 165 -11.77 2.43 -5.05
N ASN A 166 -12.07 1.55 -4.10
CA ASN A 166 -11.48 0.20 -4.01
C ASN A 166 -12.54 -0.90 -3.80
N ASN A 167 -13.80 -0.63 -4.22
CA ASN A 167 -14.92 -1.56 -4.08
C ASN A 167 -15.16 -2.05 -2.64
N TRP A 168 -14.80 -1.24 -1.65
CA TRP A 168 -14.91 -1.58 -0.23
C TRP A 168 -14.08 -2.82 0.17
N ASP A 169 -13.03 -3.15 -0.59
CA ASP A 169 -12.14 -4.29 -0.32
C ASP A 169 -10.99 -3.87 0.59
N GLY A 170 -11.04 -4.27 1.86
CA GLY A 170 -10.02 -3.97 2.85
C GLY A 170 -8.66 -4.63 2.63
N ARG A 171 -8.49 -5.43 1.56
CA ARG A 171 -7.19 -6.03 1.19
C ARG A 171 -6.37 -5.12 0.27
N VAL A 172 -6.99 -4.11 -0.36
CA VAL A 172 -6.36 -3.30 -1.42
C VAL A 172 -5.57 -2.11 -0.86
N ASN A 173 -6.13 -1.35 0.08
CA ASN A 173 -5.48 -0.17 0.67
C ASN A 173 -5.18 -0.40 2.16
N VAL A 174 -4.34 -1.39 2.44
CA VAL A 174 -3.87 -1.69 3.80
C VAL A 174 -2.87 -0.64 4.24
N MET A 175 -3.07 -0.07 5.42
CA MET A 175 -2.27 1.02 5.97
C MET A 175 -0.95 0.51 6.57
N ARG A 176 0.05 1.39 6.59
CA ARG A 176 1.34 1.20 7.28
C ARG A 176 1.15 1.38 8.77
N LYS A 177 1.63 0.44 9.57
CA LYS A 177 1.66 0.56 11.02
C LYS A 177 2.91 1.30 11.50
N HIS A 178 2.73 2.24 12.43
CA HIS A 178 3.80 2.83 13.24
C HIS A 178 3.80 2.16 14.62
N PRO A 179 4.63 1.14 14.85
CA PRO A 179 4.54 0.31 16.07
C PRO A 179 4.80 1.08 17.36
N THR A 180 5.62 2.14 17.30
CA THR A 180 6.01 2.95 18.46
C THR A 180 4.88 3.79 19.04
N CYS A 181 3.92 4.20 18.20
CA CYS A 181 2.82 5.08 18.61
C CYS A 181 1.41 4.52 18.34
N GLY A 182 1.32 3.40 17.61
CA GLY A 182 0.04 2.77 17.30
C GLY A 182 -0.81 3.49 16.25
N VAL A 183 -0.22 4.46 15.53
CA VAL A 183 -0.84 5.13 14.38
C VAL A 183 -0.66 4.26 13.14
N TRP A 184 -1.67 4.29 12.27
CA TRP A 184 -1.65 3.69 10.94
C TRP A 184 -1.83 4.80 9.92
N ASP A 185 -1.08 4.76 8.80
CA ASP A 185 -1.21 5.74 7.72
C ASP A 185 -1.10 5.13 6.33
N ILE A 186 -1.69 5.81 5.35
CA ILE A 186 -1.50 5.55 3.92
C ILE A 186 -1.83 6.83 3.14
N PHE A 187 -1.07 7.09 2.07
CA PHE A 187 -1.47 8.05 1.04
C PHE A 187 -2.13 7.29 -0.11
N ILE A 188 -3.35 7.66 -0.47
CA ILE A 188 -4.08 7.08 -1.60
C ILE A 188 -4.12 8.12 -2.72
N PRO A 189 -3.37 7.89 -3.81
CA PRO A 189 -3.33 8.80 -4.95
C PRO A 189 -4.61 8.75 -5.78
N GLY A 190 -4.92 9.84 -6.49
CA GLY A 190 -6.01 9.89 -7.47
C GLY A 190 -7.41 10.02 -6.90
N ILE A 191 -7.55 10.07 -5.58
CA ILE A 191 -8.82 10.38 -4.90
C ILE A 191 -8.78 11.79 -4.30
N GLY A 192 -9.93 12.36 -3.97
CA GLY A 192 -10.02 13.72 -3.48
C GLY A 192 -11.25 14.01 -2.65
N GLN A 193 -11.59 15.28 -2.57
CA GLN A 193 -12.74 15.75 -1.80
C GLN A 193 -14.05 15.17 -2.37
N GLY A 194 -14.92 14.68 -1.49
CA GLY A 194 -16.22 14.11 -1.84
C GLY A 194 -16.25 12.57 -1.75
N GLU A 195 -15.11 11.91 -1.60
CA GLU A 195 -15.05 10.46 -1.47
C GLU A 195 -15.62 9.98 -0.13
N LEU A 196 -16.44 8.93 -0.19
CA LEU A 196 -16.95 8.24 0.99
C LEU A 196 -16.00 7.12 1.37
N TYR A 197 -15.54 7.13 2.62
CA TYR A 197 -14.65 6.09 3.13
C TYR A 197 -14.98 5.68 4.55
N LYS A 198 -14.43 4.54 4.95
CA LYS A 198 -14.37 4.03 6.33
C LYS A 198 -13.02 3.36 6.59
N TYR A 199 -12.71 3.13 7.84
CA TYR A 199 -11.63 2.24 8.24
C TYR A 199 -12.17 0.83 8.47
N GLU A 200 -11.57 -0.15 7.78
CA GLU A 200 -11.75 -1.56 8.08
C GLU A 200 -10.63 -2.00 9.02
N ILE A 201 -10.99 -2.44 10.20
CA ILE A 201 -10.05 -2.82 11.27
C ILE A 201 -10.17 -4.31 11.51
N LYS A 202 -9.08 -5.04 11.32
CA LYS A 202 -8.96 -6.44 11.72
C LYS A 202 -8.38 -6.51 13.13
N THR A 203 -9.11 -7.13 14.05
CA THR A 203 -8.69 -7.30 15.45
C THR A 203 -7.66 -8.42 15.58
N GLN A 204 -7.02 -8.55 16.76
CA GLN A 204 -6.13 -9.67 17.10
C GLN A 204 -6.83 -11.03 17.07
N GLN A 205 -8.16 -11.06 17.24
CA GLN A 205 -9.00 -12.25 17.17
C GLN A 205 -9.61 -12.48 15.77
N ASP A 206 -9.09 -11.79 14.75
CA ASP A 206 -9.50 -11.89 13.35
C ASP A 206 -10.92 -11.39 13.02
N TYR A 207 -11.59 -10.68 13.95
CA TYR A 207 -12.85 -10.01 13.64
C TYR A 207 -12.61 -8.79 12.77
N ILE A 208 -13.50 -8.57 11.80
CA ILE A 208 -13.51 -7.39 10.93
C ILE A 208 -14.53 -6.38 11.48
N LEU A 209 -14.06 -5.18 11.78
CA LEU A 209 -14.87 -4.05 12.20
C LEU A 209 -14.74 -2.92 11.18
N VAL A 210 -15.88 -2.39 10.74
CA VAL A 210 -15.91 -1.22 9.83
C VAL A 210 -16.35 -0.01 10.63
N LYS A 211 -15.48 1.00 10.75
CA LYS A 211 -15.68 2.19 11.56
C LYS A 211 -15.62 3.46 10.72
N SER A 212 -16.47 4.42 11.04
CA SER A 212 -16.31 5.78 10.55
C SER A 212 -15.09 6.43 11.18
N ASP A 213 -14.48 7.36 10.49
CA ASP A 213 -13.36 8.14 11.01
C ASP A 213 -13.83 9.00 12.20
N PRO A 214 -13.18 8.92 13.37
CA PRO A 214 -13.53 9.75 14.53
C PRO A 214 -13.21 11.24 14.29
N ASP A 215 -12.22 11.55 13.44
CA ASP A 215 -11.82 12.92 13.11
C ASP A 215 -12.54 13.47 11.86
N ARG A 216 -13.60 12.81 11.41
CA ARG A 216 -14.37 13.20 10.23
C ARG A 216 -14.97 14.59 10.39
N LYS A 217 -14.30 15.59 9.86
CA LYS A 217 -14.91 16.88 9.52
C LYS A 217 -15.56 16.74 8.14
N SER A 218 -16.80 16.25 8.08
CA SER A 218 -17.59 16.11 6.85
C SER A 218 -16.84 15.49 5.65
N VAL A 219 -17.58 14.88 4.74
CA VAL A 219 -17.14 14.33 3.45
C VAL A 219 -15.85 15.00 2.96
N VAL A 220 -14.79 14.22 2.84
CA VAL A 220 -13.54 14.66 2.22
C VAL A 220 -13.80 15.12 0.81
#